data_106fdb39c3f2271a58a4c441fb0b5063
#
_entry.id   106fdb39c3f2271a58a4c441fb0b5063
#
_cell.length_a   1.000
_cell.length_b   1.000
_cell.length_c   1.000
_cell.angle_alpha   90.00
_cell.angle_beta   90.00
_cell.angle_gamma   90.00
#
_symmetry.space_group_name_H-M   'P 1'
#
loop_
_entity.id
_entity.type
_entity.pdbx_description
1 polymer ?
#
loop_
_entity_poly.entity_id
_entity_poly.type
_entity_poly.pdbx_seq_one_letter_code
_entity_poly.pdbx_strand_id
1 'polypeptide(L)'
;MFQHSYGFRPMRSADMAVSRIKYILFQTNCNWAVEGDIKGFFDNINHNVLIQSLWNRGIRDKRVLKIIKLMLKAGIMNETATSELGTPQGGIISPLLANVYLDNFDRYMSREWENKKVRKKYSRDDGRISSMRLTTNLKQCYLIRYADDWVILTDSRENAEKLKYKAQKYLKNTLKLDLSLEKTLITNAKKKAIKFLGVEIKLLPHTGNIKWVNSVSPNKEKFKAKIKELSKEIRYLRKINTLDRERLVEGIERTNSKIRGILNYYRMCDKLSIECGKYAYTLKYTSYKAIKRHGGKWVRARDVQNLIGTHMSRNAHIPTIKYNGMNIGITSIEFAEWVNPVNKNQKETPYTDEGLELYWKRQKRKKPMDRLDEVNTSDHAMSLRMSKHKLYNFEYFMNRPYVYNRDRFKCKICGGLMLPHEVIIHHVNPKLDITLVNKVMNLITVHEYCHKLIHSDDDITTLSSKTQKSIKKYREKLEN
;
A
#
# COMPACT_ATOMS: atom_id res chain seq x y z
N MET A 1 -8.60 -5.53 18.15
CA MET A 1 -7.98 -4.24 17.81
C MET A 1 -9.06 -3.23 17.46
N PHE A 2 -8.80 -1.96 17.76
CA PHE A 2 -9.74 -0.86 17.50
C PHE A 2 -10.16 -0.76 16.03
N GLN A 3 -11.45 -0.49 15.79
CA GLN A 3 -12.01 -0.52 14.43
C GLN A 3 -11.47 0.56 13.48
N HIS A 4 -11.02 1.71 13.98
CA HIS A 4 -10.48 2.82 13.19
C HIS A 4 -8.94 2.92 13.25
N SER A 5 -8.28 1.81 13.54
CA SER A 5 -6.85 1.59 13.32
C SER A 5 -6.66 0.90 11.96
N TYR A 6 -5.86 1.50 11.06
CA TYR A 6 -5.76 1.08 9.66
C TYR A 6 -4.38 0.53 9.27
N GLY A 7 -3.29 1.10 9.80
CA GLY A 7 -1.93 0.72 9.43
C GLY A 7 -1.59 -0.72 9.79
N PHE A 8 -0.85 -1.41 8.93
CA PHE A 8 -0.35 -2.78 9.13
C PHE A 8 -1.45 -3.82 9.42
N ARG A 9 -2.65 -3.57 8.97
CA ARG A 9 -3.78 -4.50 9.16
C ARG A 9 -4.27 -5.03 7.82
N PRO A 10 -4.61 -6.33 7.73
CA PRO A 10 -5.11 -6.91 6.49
C PRO A 10 -6.41 -6.24 6.04
N MET A 11 -6.59 -6.11 4.74
CA MET A 11 -7.76 -5.49 4.09
C MET A 11 -8.05 -4.04 4.55
N ARG A 12 -7.01 -3.32 4.98
CA ARG A 12 -7.08 -1.91 5.35
C ARG A 12 -6.01 -1.13 4.62
N SER A 13 -6.28 0.15 4.37
CA SER A 13 -5.42 1.02 3.55
C SER A 13 -5.48 2.48 4.02
N ALA A 14 -4.54 3.29 3.54
CA ALA A 14 -4.45 4.70 3.87
C ALA A 14 -5.67 5.49 3.38
N ASP A 15 -6.19 5.16 2.19
CA ASP A 15 -7.39 5.79 1.63
C ASP A 15 -8.64 5.55 2.49
N MET A 16 -8.77 4.40 3.15
CA MET A 16 -9.86 4.15 4.10
C MET A 16 -9.76 5.00 5.35
N ALA A 17 -8.54 5.27 5.85
CA ALA A 17 -8.32 6.17 6.97
C ALA A 17 -8.71 7.61 6.61
N VAL A 18 -8.31 8.07 5.42
CA VAL A 18 -8.69 9.38 4.86
C VAL A 18 -10.21 9.45 4.65
N SER A 19 -10.83 8.39 4.13
CA SER A 19 -12.29 8.30 3.95
C SER A 19 -13.04 8.46 5.29
N ARG A 20 -12.52 7.87 6.36
CA ARG A 20 -13.12 8.03 7.70
C ARG A 20 -13.06 9.48 8.18
N ILE A 21 -11.94 10.18 7.97
CA ILE A 21 -11.83 11.62 8.30
C ILE A 21 -12.84 12.43 7.49
N LYS A 22 -12.92 12.22 6.16
CA LYS A 22 -13.90 12.87 5.28
C LYS A 22 -15.34 12.65 5.77
N TYR A 23 -15.66 11.42 6.14
CA TYR A 23 -16.99 11.05 6.64
C TYR A 23 -17.35 11.84 7.91
N ILE A 24 -16.44 11.90 8.89
CA ILE A 24 -16.69 12.62 10.15
C ILE A 24 -16.81 14.11 9.90
N LEU A 25 -15.91 14.72 9.13
CA LEU A 25 -15.97 16.14 8.78
C LEU A 25 -17.26 16.53 8.06
N PHE A 26 -17.83 15.61 7.26
CA PHE A 26 -19.08 15.85 6.52
C PHE A 26 -20.33 15.62 7.37
N GLN A 27 -20.34 14.55 8.20
CA GLN A 27 -21.53 14.14 8.95
C GLN A 27 -21.68 14.84 10.31
N THR A 28 -20.62 15.52 10.76
CA THR A 28 -20.60 16.14 12.10
C THR A 28 -20.04 17.55 12.03
N ASN A 29 -20.15 18.29 13.14
CA ASN A 29 -19.50 19.59 13.29
C ASN A 29 -18.08 19.51 13.85
N CYS A 30 -17.44 18.31 13.80
CA CYS A 30 -16.10 18.08 14.32
C CYS A 30 -15.01 18.60 13.36
N ASN A 31 -14.88 19.93 13.31
CA ASN A 31 -13.96 20.62 12.40
C ASN A 31 -12.55 20.84 12.98
N TRP A 32 -12.35 20.52 14.25
CA TRP A 32 -11.06 20.63 14.90
C TRP A 32 -10.37 19.28 14.95
N ALA A 33 -9.12 19.27 14.54
CA ALA A 33 -8.27 18.08 14.50
C ALA A 33 -7.08 18.24 15.44
N VAL A 34 -6.80 17.20 16.22
CA VAL A 34 -5.51 17.01 16.88
C VAL A 34 -4.71 16.06 16.02
N GLU A 35 -3.67 16.55 15.36
CA GLU A 35 -2.73 15.78 14.54
C GLU A 35 -1.60 15.33 15.46
N GLY A 36 -1.53 14.05 15.84
CA GLY A 36 -0.58 13.56 16.81
C GLY A 36 0.55 12.76 16.19
N ASP A 37 1.79 13.02 16.67
CA ASP A 37 3.02 12.34 16.29
C ASP A 37 3.72 11.83 17.56
N ILE A 38 4.07 10.54 17.58
CA ILE A 38 4.75 9.90 18.70
C ILE A 38 6.26 9.93 18.43
N LYS A 39 7.03 10.48 19.37
CA LYS A 39 8.48 10.62 19.20
C LYS A 39 9.18 9.25 19.20
N GLY A 40 9.84 8.90 18.06
CA GLY A 40 10.63 7.68 17.95
C GLY A 40 9.86 6.42 18.37
N PHE A 41 8.63 6.24 17.87
CA PHE A 41 7.69 5.23 18.38
C PHE A 41 8.30 3.83 18.43
N PHE A 42 8.88 3.35 17.32
CA PHE A 42 9.42 1.99 17.23
C PHE A 42 10.64 1.79 18.14
N ASP A 43 11.41 2.83 18.41
CA ASP A 43 12.61 2.78 19.24
C ASP A 43 12.28 2.87 20.74
N ASN A 44 11.07 3.33 21.09
CA ASN A 44 10.66 3.57 22.47
C ASN A 44 9.57 2.60 22.98
N ILE A 45 9.25 1.55 22.25
CA ILE A 45 8.28 0.53 22.71
C ILE A 45 8.86 -0.20 23.92
N ASN A 46 8.21 -0.07 25.09
CA ASN A 46 8.62 -0.74 26.31
C ASN A 46 8.21 -2.23 26.27
N HIS A 47 9.19 -3.14 26.37
CA HIS A 47 8.95 -4.57 26.23
C HIS A 47 8.01 -5.12 27.30
N ASN A 48 8.12 -4.65 28.55
CA ASN A 48 7.28 -5.16 29.64
C ASN A 48 5.81 -4.73 29.44
N VAL A 49 5.57 -3.49 29.03
CA VAL A 49 4.22 -2.99 28.70
C VAL A 49 3.63 -3.76 27.53
N LEU A 50 4.46 -4.09 26.52
CA LEU A 50 4.04 -4.86 25.35
C LEU A 50 3.65 -6.29 25.74
N ILE A 51 4.50 -6.99 26.51
CA ILE A 51 4.23 -8.37 26.98
C ILE A 51 2.97 -8.39 27.84
N GLN A 52 2.77 -7.42 28.73
CA GLN A 52 1.53 -7.29 29.51
C GLN A 52 0.32 -7.06 28.62
N SER A 53 0.48 -6.28 27.53
CA SER A 53 -0.61 -6.03 26.57
C SER A 53 -0.98 -7.30 25.80
N LEU A 54 -0.03 -8.14 25.45
CA LEU A 54 -0.26 -9.45 24.84
C LEU A 54 -0.98 -10.41 25.81
N TRP A 55 -0.52 -10.44 27.06
CA TRP A 55 -1.16 -11.25 28.12
C TRP A 55 -2.63 -10.85 28.32
N ASN A 56 -2.91 -9.57 28.43
CA ASN A 56 -4.26 -9.05 28.61
C ASN A 56 -5.18 -9.32 27.41
N ARG A 57 -4.63 -9.67 26.25
CA ARG A 57 -5.36 -10.08 25.04
C ARG A 57 -5.57 -11.58 24.92
N GLY A 58 -5.16 -12.34 25.92
CA GLY A 58 -5.38 -13.79 25.98
C GLY A 58 -4.21 -14.62 25.47
N ILE A 59 -3.08 -14.03 25.08
CA ILE A 59 -1.86 -14.78 24.75
C ILE A 59 -1.18 -15.15 26.05
N ARG A 60 -1.50 -16.35 26.59
CA ARG A 60 -1.09 -16.81 27.92
C ARG A 60 0.00 -17.89 27.91
N ASP A 61 0.39 -18.41 26.76
CA ASP A 61 1.51 -19.33 26.65
C ASP A 61 2.82 -18.61 26.93
N LYS A 62 3.42 -18.95 28.07
CA LYS A 62 4.68 -18.35 28.54
C LYS A 62 5.85 -18.59 27.58
N ARG A 63 5.85 -19.71 26.82
CA ARG A 63 6.88 -20.03 25.83
C ARG A 63 6.81 -19.05 24.66
N VAL A 64 5.59 -18.81 24.15
CA VAL A 64 5.37 -17.81 23.08
C VAL A 64 5.80 -16.42 23.52
N LEU A 65 5.40 -15.99 24.73
CA LEU A 65 5.79 -14.67 25.27
C LEU A 65 7.31 -14.54 25.47
N LYS A 66 7.97 -15.64 25.90
CA LYS A 66 9.44 -15.69 26.01
C LYS A 66 10.11 -15.55 24.66
N ILE A 67 9.62 -16.25 23.62
CA ILE A 67 10.14 -16.14 22.25
C ILE A 67 9.99 -14.69 21.75
N ILE A 68 8.80 -14.08 21.89
CA ILE A 68 8.59 -12.68 21.50
C ILE A 68 9.56 -11.76 22.23
N LYS A 69 9.76 -11.95 23.55
CA LYS A 69 10.71 -11.13 24.33
C LYS A 69 12.14 -11.30 23.85
N LEU A 70 12.54 -12.52 23.48
CA LEU A 70 13.88 -12.77 22.91
C LEU A 70 14.04 -12.11 21.54
N MET A 71 13.01 -12.19 20.66
CA MET A 71 13.03 -11.51 19.36
C MET A 71 13.15 -9.99 19.51
N LEU A 72 12.48 -9.39 20.49
CA LEU A 72 12.59 -7.96 20.77
C LEU A 72 13.98 -7.56 21.26
N LYS A 73 14.63 -8.42 22.08
CA LYS A 73 15.97 -8.19 22.62
C LYS A 73 17.11 -8.44 21.62
N ALA A 74 16.85 -9.24 20.58
CA ALA A 74 17.88 -9.63 19.61
C ALA A 74 18.38 -8.46 18.74
N GLY A 75 17.71 -7.31 18.74
CA GLY A 75 18.11 -6.12 17.98
C GLY A 75 18.16 -6.33 16.47
N ILE A 76 18.79 -5.40 15.78
CA ILE A 76 19.17 -5.51 14.37
C ILE A 76 20.60 -6.06 14.32
N MET A 77 20.94 -6.81 13.29
CA MET A 77 22.19 -7.59 13.12
C MET A 77 23.53 -6.89 13.46
N ASN A 78 23.55 -5.59 13.69
CA ASN A 78 24.76 -4.81 14.00
C ASN A 78 24.70 -4.09 15.36
N GLU A 79 23.62 -4.24 16.14
CA GLU A 79 23.52 -3.63 17.47
C GLU A 79 23.84 -4.68 18.53
N THR A 80 25.04 -4.58 19.11
CA THR A 80 25.53 -5.47 20.15
C THR A 80 24.89 -5.25 21.54
N ALA A 81 24.07 -4.20 21.69
CA ALA A 81 23.45 -3.88 22.97
C ALA A 81 22.03 -4.45 23.08
N THR A 82 21.80 -5.31 24.07
CA THR A 82 20.46 -5.75 24.47
C THR A 82 19.69 -4.60 25.07
N SER A 83 18.68 -4.09 24.36
CA SER A 83 17.78 -3.04 24.87
C SER A 83 16.50 -3.65 25.46
N GLU A 84 15.97 -3.02 26.50
CA GLU A 84 14.60 -3.28 27.00
C GLU A 84 13.54 -2.40 26.33
N LEU A 85 13.96 -1.58 25.39
CA LEU A 85 13.13 -0.68 24.60
C LEU A 85 13.29 -0.96 23.11
N GLY A 86 12.25 -0.66 22.37
CA GLY A 86 12.24 -0.69 20.91
C GLY A 86 11.84 -2.02 20.31
N THR A 87 11.59 -1.98 19.01
CA THR A 87 11.35 -3.16 18.17
C THR A 87 12.28 -3.10 16.98
N PRO A 88 12.85 -4.23 16.53
CA PRO A 88 13.73 -4.25 15.37
C PRO A 88 13.06 -3.63 14.14
N GLN A 89 13.63 -2.57 13.58
CA GLN A 89 13.14 -1.99 12.33
C GLN A 89 13.32 -3.01 11.19
N GLY A 90 12.24 -3.29 10.46
CA GLY A 90 12.24 -4.33 9.42
C GLY A 90 11.87 -5.73 9.91
N GLY A 91 11.71 -5.96 11.21
CA GLY A 91 11.20 -7.21 11.75
C GLY A 91 9.76 -7.50 11.30
N ILE A 92 9.49 -8.70 10.79
CA ILE A 92 8.17 -9.10 10.26
C ILE A 92 7.05 -8.96 11.31
N ILE A 93 7.35 -9.22 12.58
CA ILE A 93 6.38 -9.16 13.68
C ILE A 93 6.21 -7.74 14.25
N SER A 94 7.18 -6.84 14.04
CA SER A 94 7.19 -5.49 14.63
C SER A 94 5.92 -4.67 14.34
N PRO A 95 5.38 -4.65 13.11
CA PRO A 95 4.14 -3.94 12.81
C PRO A 95 2.92 -4.46 13.57
N LEU A 96 2.83 -5.78 13.79
CA LEU A 96 1.76 -6.39 14.56
C LEU A 96 1.87 -6.00 16.04
N LEU A 97 3.06 -6.10 16.61
CA LEU A 97 3.33 -5.75 18.00
C LEU A 97 3.10 -4.26 18.27
N ALA A 98 3.49 -3.40 17.34
CA ALA A 98 3.19 -1.96 17.36
C ALA A 98 1.69 -1.69 17.46
N ASN A 99 0.88 -2.39 16.67
CA ASN A 99 -0.56 -2.28 16.73
C ASN A 99 -1.15 -2.80 18.03
N VAL A 100 -0.62 -3.89 18.59
CA VAL A 100 -1.03 -4.42 19.91
C VAL A 100 -0.75 -3.38 21.00
N TYR A 101 0.41 -2.75 20.95
CA TYR A 101 0.84 -1.74 21.92
C TYR A 101 -0.09 -0.52 21.94
N LEU A 102 -0.32 0.06 20.75
CA LEU A 102 -1.14 1.26 20.60
C LEU A 102 -2.66 1.01 20.70
N ASP A 103 -3.15 -0.23 20.60
CA ASP A 103 -4.58 -0.50 20.77
C ASP A 103 -5.08 -0.17 22.20
N ASN A 104 -4.17 -0.13 23.19
CA ASN A 104 -4.53 0.33 24.53
C ASN A 104 -4.86 1.83 24.52
N PHE A 105 -4.09 2.64 23.79
CA PHE A 105 -4.37 4.05 23.54
C PHE A 105 -5.67 4.23 22.75
N ASP A 106 -5.84 3.45 21.67
CA ASP A 106 -7.05 3.50 20.86
C ASP A 106 -8.30 3.25 21.71
N ARG A 107 -8.29 2.20 22.53
CA ARG A 107 -9.40 1.86 23.42
C ARG A 107 -9.65 2.91 24.49
N TYR A 108 -8.58 3.49 25.05
CA TYR A 108 -8.69 4.54 26.03
C TYR A 108 -9.38 5.77 25.44
N MET A 109 -8.92 6.26 24.29
CA MET A 109 -9.48 7.45 23.64
C MET A 109 -10.89 7.19 23.09
N SER A 110 -11.17 6.01 22.53
CA SER A 110 -12.48 5.70 21.98
C SER A 110 -13.59 5.61 23.03
N ARG A 111 -13.25 5.33 24.30
CA ARG A 111 -14.21 5.33 25.42
C ARG A 111 -14.74 6.73 25.75
N GLU A 112 -14.08 7.77 25.29
CA GLU A 112 -14.57 9.14 25.49
C GLU A 112 -15.86 9.40 24.71
N TRP A 113 -16.00 8.75 23.53
CA TRP A 113 -17.13 8.98 22.63
C TRP A 113 -17.59 7.71 21.88
N GLU A 114 -16.84 7.24 20.91
CA GLU A 114 -17.30 6.17 19.99
C GLU A 114 -17.67 4.88 20.72
N ASN A 115 -16.91 4.45 21.72
CA ASN A 115 -17.14 3.25 22.50
C ASN A 115 -17.63 3.55 23.93
N LYS A 116 -18.22 4.73 24.13
CA LYS A 116 -18.81 5.10 25.41
C LYS A 116 -19.95 4.15 25.76
N LYS A 117 -19.90 3.55 26.93
CA LYS A 117 -21.00 2.75 27.48
C LYS A 117 -22.13 3.67 27.88
N VAL A 118 -23.33 3.38 27.43
CA VAL A 118 -24.57 4.09 27.77
C VAL A 118 -25.58 3.13 28.39
N ARG A 119 -26.47 3.64 29.25
CA ARG A 119 -27.47 2.80 29.93
C ARG A 119 -28.52 2.23 28.96
N LYS A 120 -28.97 3.07 27.99
CA LYS A 120 -29.97 2.67 27.01
C LYS A 120 -29.32 1.78 25.93
N LYS A 121 -29.97 0.67 25.61
CA LYS A 121 -29.59 -0.20 24.47
C LYS A 121 -30.10 0.42 23.17
N TYR A 122 -29.23 0.51 22.17
CA TYR A 122 -29.57 0.96 20.82
C TYR A 122 -29.35 -0.20 19.85
N SER A 123 -30.22 -0.31 18.87
CA SER A 123 -30.11 -1.34 17.80
C SER A 123 -28.94 -1.04 16.84
N ARG A 124 -28.59 0.24 16.69
CA ARG A 124 -27.51 0.73 15.83
C ARG A 124 -26.63 1.74 16.55
N ASP A 125 -25.32 1.65 16.30
CA ASP A 125 -24.33 2.58 16.85
C ASP A 125 -24.55 4.03 16.39
N ASP A 126 -24.99 4.24 15.14
CA ASP A 126 -25.30 5.57 14.62
C ASP A 126 -26.40 6.27 15.43
N GLY A 127 -27.44 5.52 15.80
CA GLY A 127 -28.53 6.03 16.67
C GLY A 127 -28.03 6.38 18.06
N ARG A 128 -27.14 5.57 18.64
CA ARG A 128 -26.50 5.84 19.93
C ARG A 128 -25.67 7.13 19.88
N ILE A 129 -24.81 7.27 18.89
CA ILE A 129 -23.92 8.44 18.70
C ILE A 129 -24.75 9.71 18.46
N SER A 130 -25.80 9.63 17.64
CA SER A 130 -26.71 10.76 17.39
C SER A 130 -27.45 11.19 18.66
N SER A 131 -27.95 10.22 19.43
CA SER A 131 -28.62 10.52 20.71
C SER A 131 -27.65 11.18 21.71
N MET A 132 -26.43 10.63 21.88
CA MET A 132 -25.43 11.23 22.78
C MET A 132 -25.09 12.68 22.38
N ARG A 133 -24.98 12.95 21.07
CA ARG A 133 -24.69 14.29 20.55
C ARG A 133 -25.80 15.31 20.88
N LEU A 134 -27.06 14.87 20.86
CA LEU A 134 -28.21 15.74 21.08
C LEU A 134 -28.56 15.91 22.57
N THR A 135 -28.30 14.89 23.39
CA THR A 135 -28.80 14.83 24.75
C THR A 135 -27.72 14.96 25.83
N THR A 136 -26.44 15.08 25.45
CA THR A 136 -25.35 15.16 26.42
C THR A 136 -24.33 16.23 26.06
N ASN A 137 -23.63 16.74 27.09
CA ASN A 137 -22.50 17.67 26.95
C ASN A 137 -21.15 16.94 26.85
N LEU A 138 -21.17 15.65 26.44
CA LEU A 138 -19.94 14.87 26.24
C LEU A 138 -19.10 15.42 25.09
N LYS A 139 -17.78 15.41 25.27
CA LYS A 139 -16.85 15.84 24.22
C LYS A 139 -16.83 14.82 23.10
N GLN A 140 -17.14 15.24 21.89
CA GLN A 140 -17.00 14.39 20.72
C GLN A 140 -15.52 14.08 20.48
N CYS A 141 -15.20 12.82 20.31
CA CYS A 141 -13.84 12.33 20.13
C CYS A 141 -13.84 11.18 19.12
N TYR A 142 -13.40 11.46 17.92
CA TYR A 142 -13.27 10.46 16.85
C TYR A 142 -11.79 10.23 16.57
N LEU A 143 -11.27 9.08 16.97
CA LEU A 143 -9.88 8.70 16.76
C LEU A 143 -9.74 7.94 15.45
N ILE A 144 -8.79 8.34 14.61
CA ILE A 144 -8.36 7.63 13.40
C ILE A 144 -6.84 7.43 13.51
N ARG A 145 -6.36 6.19 13.37
CA ARG A 145 -4.94 5.87 13.49
C ARG A 145 -4.44 5.07 12.30
N TYR A 146 -3.24 5.39 11.84
CA TYR A 146 -2.50 4.61 10.86
C TYR A 146 -1.06 4.41 11.35
N ALA A 147 -0.73 3.22 11.85
CA ALA A 147 0.51 2.94 12.58
C ALA A 147 0.68 3.87 13.79
N ASP A 148 1.71 4.69 13.81
CA ASP A 148 2.02 5.71 14.82
C ASP A 148 1.37 7.07 14.55
N ASP A 149 1.00 7.36 13.31
CA ASP A 149 0.25 8.57 12.94
C ASP A 149 -1.21 8.46 13.37
N TRP A 150 -1.73 9.48 14.08
CA TRP A 150 -3.13 9.51 14.48
C TRP A 150 -3.73 10.92 14.42
N VAL A 151 -5.04 10.95 14.22
CA VAL A 151 -5.84 12.17 14.21
C VAL A 151 -7.06 11.98 15.11
N ILE A 152 -7.33 12.95 15.98
CA ILE A 152 -8.59 13.02 16.73
C ILE A 152 -9.39 14.20 16.19
N LEU A 153 -10.63 13.94 15.77
CA LEU A 153 -11.56 14.98 15.37
C LEU A 153 -12.54 15.30 16.51
N THR A 154 -12.79 16.59 16.71
CA THR A 154 -13.68 17.11 17.75
C THR A 154 -14.37 18.40 17.29
N ASP A 155 -15.33 18.88 18.06
CA ASP A 155 -16.24 19.98 17.76
C ASP A 155 -15.68 21.37 18.07
N SER A 156 -14.77 21.50 19.04
CA SER A 156 -14.24 22.78 19.47
C SER A 156 -12.73 22.77 19.73
N ARG A 157 -12.12 23.96 19.72
CA ARG A 157 -10.69 24.12 20.04
C ARG A 157 -10.40 23.71 21.48
N GLU A 158 -11.24 24.11 22.39
CA GLU A 158 -11.11 23.80 23.81
C GLU A 158 -11.14 22.28 24.06
N ASN A 159 -12.05 21.56 23.38
CA ASN A 159 -12.10 20.10 23.45
C ASN A 159 -10.86 19.47 22.81
N ALA A 160 -10.33 20.03 21.72
CA ALA A 160 -9.09 19.57 21.09
C ALA A 160 -7.89 19.70 22.06
N GLU A 161 -7.77 20.82 22.78
CA GLU A 161 -6.72 21.03 23.78
C GLU A 161 -6.84 20.03 24.94
N LYS A 162 -8.05 19.82 25.47
CA LYS A 162 -8.32 18.83 26.53
C LYS A 162 -8.00 17.39 26.06
N LEU A 163 -8.38 17.03 24.82
CA LEU A 163 -8.09 15.71 24.25
C LEU A 163 -6.61 15.51 23.95
N LYS A 164 -5.90 16.53 23.47
CA LYS A 164 -4.44 16.53 23.32
C LYS A 164 -3.74 16.26 24.65
N TYR A 165 -4.08 17.00 25.69
CA TYR A 165 -3.53 16.79 27.02
C TYR A 165 -3.80 15.38 27.55
N LYS A 166 -5.02 14.89 27.37
CA LYS A 166 -5.43 13.54 27.79
C LYS A 166 -4.64 12.45 27.05
N ALA A 167 -4.46 12.60 25.75
CA ALA A 167 -3.64 11.71 24.92
C ALA A 167 -2.18 11.69 25.39
N GLN A 168 -1.58 12.87 25.59
CA GLN A 168 -0.21 13.03 26.08
C GLN A 168 -0.02 12.34 27.44
N LYS A 169 -0.91 12.60 28.40
CA LYS A 169 -0.85 12.00 29.74
C LYS A 169 -0.93 10.48 29.69
N TYR A 170 -1.83 9.93 28.88
CA TYR A 170 -1.96 8.48 28.73
C TYR A 170 -0.74 7.84 28.06
N LEU A 171 -0.27 8.41 26.96
CA LEU A 171 0.93 7.92 26.26
C LEU A 171 2.13 7.91 27.21
N LYS A 172 2.38 9.00 27.93
CA LYS A 172 3.51 9.11 28.85
C LYS A 172 3.40 8.19 30.06
N ASN A 173 2.29 8.21 30.77
CA ASN A 173 2.16 7.51 32.04
C ASN A 173 1.93 6.00 31.87
N THR A 174 1.12 5.61 30.89
CA THR A 174 0.71 4.20 30.71
C THR A 174 1.58 3.48 29.69
N LEU A 175 1.84 4.10 28.54
CA LEU A 175 2.60 3.47 27.46
C LEU A 175 4.07 3.88 27.46
N LYS A 176 4.53 4.75 28.36
CA LYS A 176 5.93 5.21 28.43
C LYS A 176 6.44 5.78 27.10
N LEU A 177 5.54 6.47 26.36
CA LEU A 177 5.81 7.10 25.08
C LEU A 177 5.66 8.61 25.20
N ASP A 178 6.54 9.35 24.56
CA ASP A 178 6.48 10.80 24.50
C ASP A 178 5.81 11.28 23.21
N LEU A 179 4.92 12.26 23.35
CA LEU A 179 4.31 12.96 22.25
C LEU A 179 5.27 14.03 21.71
N SER A 180 5.47 14.10 20.39
CA SER A 180 6.21 15.19 19.78
C SER A 180 5.41 16.47 19.82
N LEU A 181 5.69 17.34 20.78
CA LEU A 181 4.92 18.58 20.97
C LEU A 181 5.01 19.54 19.78
N GLU A 182 6.17 19.59 19.13
CA GLU A 182 6.42 20.42 17.94
C GLU A 182 5.60 19.99 16.73
N LYS A 183 5.43 18.67 16.54
CA LYS A 183 4.68 18.09 15.42
C LYS A 183 3.21 17.86 15.72
N THR A 184 2.82 17.85 17.01
CA THR A 184 1.43 17.67 17.42
C THR A 184 0.67 18.98 17.34
N LEU A 185 -0.14 19.12 16.28
CA LEU A 185 -0.84 20.35 15.95
C LEU A 185 -2.33 20.25 16.27
N ILE A 186 -2.93 21.40 16.58
CA ILE A 186 -4.39 21.57 16.64
C ILE A 186 -4.80 22.43 15.45
N THR A 187 -5.58 21.83 14.55
CA THR A 187 -5.95 22.44 13.26
C THR A 187 -7.46 22.57 13.12
N ASN A 188 -7.93 23.74 12.67
CA ASN A 188 -9.32 23.89 12.24
C ASN A 188 -9.41 23.63 10.74
N ALA A 189 -10.10 22.55 10.33
CA ALA A 189 -10.22 22.12 8.94
C ALA A 189 -10.86 23.16 8.00
N LYS A 190 -11.63 24.13 8.54
CA LYS A 190 -12.20 25.24 7.75
C LYS A 190 -11.16 26.33 7.44
N LYS A 191 -10.14 26.49 8.29
CA LYS A 191 -9.12 27.53 8.13
C LYS A 191 -7.84 26.98 7.51
N LYS A 192 -7.35 25.82 7.98
CA LYS A 192 -6.10 25.18 7.56
C LYS A 192 -6.33 23.71 7.26
N ALA A 193 -5.55 23.15 6.34
CA ALA A 193 -5.65 21.72 6.01
C ALA A 193 -5.07 20.85 7.13
N ILE A 194 -5.76 19.76 7.46
CA ILE A 194 -5.26 18.66 8.28
C ILE A 194 -4.23 17.89 7.44
N LYS A 195 -3.04 17.66 7.98
CA LYS A 195 -1.98 16.90 7.30
C LYS A 195 -1.96 15.48 7.84
N PHE A 196 -2.33 14.50 7.02
CA PHE A 196 -2.37 13.11 7.43
C PHE A 196 -1.95 12.20 6.27
N LEU A 197 -1.06 11.25 6.50
CA LEU A 197 -0.59 10.26 5.49
C LEU A 197 -0.17 10.89 4.16
N GLY A 198 0.52 12.00 4.20
CA GLY A 198 1.03 12.67 2.98
C GLY A 198 -0.03 13.37 2.13
N VAL A 199 -1.26 13.51 2.64
CA VAL A 199 -2.32 14.31 2.02
C VAL A 199 -2.74 15.48 2.93
N GLU A 200 -3.40 16.45 2.34
CA GLU A 200 -3.98 17.63 2.99
C GLU A 200 -5.51 17.59 2.85
N ILE A 201 -6.22 17.58 3.98
CA ILE A 201 -7.68 17.49 4.04
C ILE A 201 -8.21 18.81 4.56
N LYS A 202 -9.08 19.50 3.80
CA LYS A 202 -9.63 20.79 4.15
C LYS A 202 -11.13 20.84 3.88
N LEU A 203 -11.86 21.61 4.67
CA LEU A 203 -13.23 22.00 4.38
C LEU A 203 -13.23 23.30 3.56
N LEU A 204 -13.85 23.26 2.40
CA LEU A 204 -14.03 24.43 1.54
C LEU A 204 -15.47 24.90 1.60
N PRO A 205 -15.73 26.21 1.58
CA PRO A 205 -17.07 26.74 1.45
C PRO A 205 -17.67 26.30 0.09
N HIS A 206 -18.94 26.00 0.10
CA HIS A 206 -19.67 25.59 -1.10
C HIS A 206 -20.97 26.41 -1.19
N THR A 207 -21.34 26.77 -2.39
CA THR A 207 -22.59 27.46 -2.71
C THR A 207 -23.72 26.43 -2.83
N GLY A 208 -24.87 26.69 -2.21
CA GLY A 208 -26.04 25.81 -2.22
C GLY A 208 -26.40 25.28 -0.83
N ASN A 209 -27.17 24.18 -0.79
CA ASN A 209 -27.70 23.62 0.47
C ASN A 209 -26.62 23.03 1.39
N ILE A 210 -25.45 22.70 0.86
CA ILE A 210 -24.31 22.18 1.62
C ILE A 210 -23.32 23.32 1.84
N LYS A 211 -23.15 23.77 3.08
CA LYS A 211 -22.27 24.90 3.41
C LYS A 211 -20.77 24.58 3.22
N TRP A 212 -20.35 23.33 3.41
CA TRP A 212 -18.95 22.91 3.41
C TRP A 212 -18.77 21.58 2.72
N VAL A 213 -17.74 21.48 1.86
CA VAL A 213 -17.35 20.24 1.19
C VAL A 213 -15.92 19.86 1.55
N ASN A 214 -15.67 18.56 1.63
CA ASN A 214 -14.32 18.05 1.85
C ASN A 214 -13.48 18.20 0.56
N SER A 215 -12.26 18.67 0.70
CA SER A 215 -11.26 18.68 -0.36
C SER A 215 -10.00 17.99 0.13
N VAL A 216 -9.52 17.04 -0.66
CA VAL A 216 -8.30 16.28 -0.39
C VAL A 216 -7.29 16.53 -1.51
N SER A 217 -6.10 16.97 -1.15
CA SER A 217 -5.00 17.18 -2.09
C SER A 217 -3.73 16.49 -1.62
N PRO A 218 -2.81 16.14 -2.50
CA PRO A 218 -1.48 15.72 -2.09
C PRO A 218 -0.81 16.81 -1.23
N ASN A 219 -0.07 16.42 -0.20
CA ASN A 219 0.76 17.39 0.52
C ASN A 219 1.79 17.98 -0.44
N LYS A 220 1.77 19.28 -0.61
CA LYS A 220 2.52 19.99 -1.67
C LYS A 220 4.02 19.74 -1.61
N GLU A 221 4.61 19.77 -0.42
CA GLU A 221 6.06 19.59 -0.23
C GLU A 221 6.48 18.16 -0.53
N LYS A 222 5.77 17.17 0.06
CA LYS A 222 6.04 15.75 -0.15
C LYS A 222 5.81 15.34 -1.60
N PHE A 223 4.76 15.85 -2.23
CA PHE A 223 4.47 15.57 -3.65
C PHE A 223 5.54 16.15 -4.56
N LYS A 224 5.93 17.43 -4.36
CA LYS A 224 7.02 18.07 -5.11
C LYS A 224 8.34 17.32 -4.97
N ALA A 225 8.67 16.83 -3.76
CA ALA A 225 9.87 16.02 -3.54
C ALA A 225 9.83 14.71 -4.35
N LYS A 226 8.70 13.98 -4.36
CA LYS A 226 8.51 12.78 -5.17
C LYS A 226 8.64 13.04 -6.67
N ILE A 227 8.07 14.15 -7.16
CA ILE A 227 8.20 14.57 -8.57
C ILE A 227 9.67 14.89 -8.91
N LYS A 228 10.40 15.55 -8.01
CA LYS A 228 11.82 15.84 -8.19
C LYS A 228 12.66 14.53 -8.27
N GLU A 229 12.36 13.59 -7.41
CA GLU A 229 13.00 12.25 -7.41
C GLU A 229 12.71 11.51 -8.73
N LEU A 230 11.42 11.47 -9.14
CA LEU A 230 11.02 10.88 -10.42
C LEU A 230 11.74 11.54 -11.60
N SER A 231 11.85 12.87 -11.62
CA SER A 231 12.58 13.60 -12.68
C SER A 231 14.07 13.22 -12.73
N LYS A 232 14.71 12.97 -11.57
CA LYS A 232 16.12 12.50 -11.52
C LYS A 232 16.23 11.12 -12.15
N GLU A 233 15.31 10.21 -11.85
CA GLU A 233 15.30 8.86 -12.40
C GLU A 233 15.08 8.83 -13.91
N ILE A 234 14.13 9.62 -14.41
CA ILE A 234 13.91 9.78 -15.84
C ILE A 234 15.19 10.28 -16.53
N ARG A 235 15.85 11.28 -15.95
CA ARG A 235 17.12 11.80 -16.52
C ARG A 235 18.24 10.77 -16.52
N TYR A 236 18.23 9.82 -15.59
CA TYR A 236 19.21 8.74 -15.55
C TYR A 236 19.13 7.84 -16.78
N LEU A 237 17.95 7.65 -17.38
CA LEU A 237 17.79 6.88 -18.63
C LEU A 237 18.70 7.41 -19.75
N ARG A 238 18.98 8.71 -19.76
CA ARG A 238 19.91 9.31 -20.73
C ARG A 238 21.34 8.83 -20.59
N LYS A 239 21.75 8.35 -19.40
CA LYS A 239 23.13 7.89 -19.15
C LYS A 239 23.36 6.44 -19.56
N ILE A 240 22.31 5.69 -19.86
CA ILE A 240 22.40 4.28 -20.28
C ILE A 240 23.04 4.22 -21.64
N ASN A 241 23.94 3.25 -21.86
CA ASN A 241 24.55 3.04 -23.16
C ASN A 241 23.49 2.72 -24.23
N THR A 242 23.64 3.28 -25.44
CA THR A 242 22.68 3.06 -26.54
C THR A 242 22.63 1.61 -27.03
N LEU A 243 23.71 0.86 -26.81
CA LEU A 243 23.79 -0.57 -27.14
C LEU A 243 23.13 -1.44 -26.07
N ASP A 244 22.98 -0.95 -24.84
CA ASP A 244 22.38 -1.70 -23.73
C ASP A 244 20.86 -1.49 -23.69
N ARG A 245 20.18 -2.07 -24.66
CA ARG A 245 18.73 -1.92 -24.87
C ARG A 245 17.92 -2.55 -23.73
N GLU A 246 18.38 -3.66 -23.17
CA GLU A 246 17.70 -4.34 -22.05
C GLU A 246 17.68 -3.45 -20.81
N ARG A 247 18.83 -2.90 -20.43
CA ARG A 247 18.93 -1.99 -19.28
C ARG A 247 18.08 -0.73 -19.46
N LEU A 248 17.95 -0.24 -20.70
CA LEU A 248 17.06 0.87 -20.99
C LEU A 248 15.59 0.51 -20.74
N VAL A 249 15.14 -0.65 -21.20
CA VAL A 249 13.76 -1.13 -20.99
C VAL A 249 13.50 -1.39 -19.50
N GLU A 250 14.44 -2.01 -18.77
CA GLU A 250 14.36 -2.14 -17.30
C GLU A 250 14.20 -0.77 -16.61
N GLY A 251 14.95 0.23 -17.05
CA GLY A 251 14.88 1.60 -16.55
C GLY A 251 13.53 2.26 -16.83
N ILE A 252 12.97 2.04 -18.03
CA ILE A 252 11.63 2.52 -18.39
C ILE A 252 10.56 1.87 -17.51
N GLU A 253 10.59 0.55 -17.34
CA GLU A 253 9.61 -0.16 -16.51
C GLU A 253 9.70 0.25 -15.04
N ARG A 254 10.91 0.45 -14.51
CA ARG A 254 11.09 1.00 -13.16
C ARG A 254 10.51 2.41 -13.04
N THR A 255 10.73 3.26 -14.02
CA THR A 255 10.15 4.61 -14.09
C THR A 255 8.62 4.54 -14.13
N ASN A 256 8.06 3.68 -14.98
CA ASN A 256 6.62 3.43 -15.09
C ASN A 256 6.02 2.95 -13.77
N SER A 257 6.70 2.04 -13.07
CA SER A 257 6.28 1.53 -11.77
C SER A 257 6.23 2.65 -10.72
N LYS A 258 7.20 3.57 -10.71
CA LYS A 258 7.19 4.73 -9.82
C LYS A 258 6.06 5.70 -10.13
N ILE A 259 5.83 6.01 -11.41
CA ILE A 259 4.72 6.88 -11.85
C ILE A 259 3.39 6.28 -11.37
N ARG A 260 3.15 4.98 -11.65
CA ARG A 260 1.95 4.28 -11.20
C ARG A 260 1.82 4.27 -9.68
N GLY A 261 2.93 4.06 -8.97
CA GLY A 261 2.97 4.11 -7.51
C GLY A 261 2.49 5.46 -6.95
N ILE A 262 2.95 6.57 -7.54
CA ILE A 262 2.52 7.93 -7.19
C ILE A 262 1.02 8.09 -7.47
N LEU A 263 0.57 7.76 -8.68
CA LEU A 263 -0.82 7.88 -9.08
C LEU A 263 -1.75 7.04 -8.21
N ASN A 264 -1.41 5.79 -7.94
CA ASN A 264 -2.17 4.89 -7.09
C ASN A 264 -2.25 5.35 -5.64
N TYR A 265 -1.14 5.86 -5.08
CA TYR A 265 -1.13 6.34 -3.71
C TYR A 265 -2.04 7.56 -3.52
N TYR A 266 -1.96 8.52 -4.43
CA TYR A 266 -2.68 9.79 -4.33
C TYR A 266 -4.06 9.77 -5.01
N ARG A 267 -4.50 8.66 -5.62
CA ARG A 267 -5.81 8.57 -6.30
C ARG A 267 -7.01 8.92 -5.41
N MET A 268 -6.84 8.88 -4.09
CA MET A 268 -7.84 9.31 -3.11
C MET A 268 -8.02 10.83 -3.03
N CYS A 269 -7.09 11.59 -3.65
CA CYS A 269 -7.12 13.05 -3.65
C CYS A 269 -7.99 13.56 -4.80
N ASP A 270 -9.05 14.30 -4.49
CA ASP A 270 -9.98 14.89 -5.49
C ASP A 270 -9.29 15.91 -6.40
N LYS A 271 -8.19 16.56 -5.94
CA LYS A 271 -7.38 17.49 -6.73
C LYS A 271 -6.14 16.88 -7.38
N LEU A 272 -6.06 15.55 -7.46
CA LEU A 272 -4.87 14.88 -8.01
C LEU A 272 -4.56 15.30 -9.44
N SER A 273 -5.56 15.34 -10.32
CA SER A 273 -5.38 15.71 -11.72
C SER A 273 -4.82 17.13 -11.88
N ILE A 274 -5.29 18.05 -11.04
CA ILE A 274 -4.81 19.45 -11.03
C ILE A 274 -3.34 19.50 -10.59
N GLU A 275 -3.00 18.77 -9.51
CA GLU A 275 -1.62 18.75 -9.01
C GLU A 275 -0.65 18.05 -9.98
N CYS A 276 -1.07 16.95 -10.60
CA CYS A 276 -0.29 16.26 -11.65
C CYS A 276 -0.12 17.15 -12.90
N GLY A 277 -1.15 17.87 -13.32
CA GLY A 277 -1.14 18.76 -14.49
C GLY A 277 -0.01 19.80 -14.45
N LYS A 278 0.33 20.29 -13.25
CA LYS A 278 1.44 21.26 -13.06
C LYS A 278 2.81 20.73 -13.51
N TYR A 279 3.00 19.43 -13.50
CA TYR A 279 4.29 18.78 -13.77
C TYR A 279 4.25 17.88 -15.02
N ALA A 280 3.07 17.57 -15.55
CA ALA A 280 2.87 16.58 -16.60
C ALA A 280 3.68 16.91 -17.86
N TYR A 281 3.56 18.14 -18.37
CA TYR A 281 4.29 18.56 -19.54
C TYR A 281 5.82 18.46 -19.36
N THR A 282 6.34 18.99 -18.25
CA THR A 282 7.77 18.99 -17.95
C THR A 282 8.32 17.57 -17.84
N LEU A 283 7.65 16.68 -17.14
CA LEU A 283 8.07 15.30 -17.00
C LEU A 283 8.01 14.54 -18.32
N LYS A 284 6.93 14.71 -19.09
CA LYS A 284 6.75 14.09 -20.41
C LYS A 284 7.85 14.50 -21.39
N TYR A 285 8.18 15.81 -21.42
CA TYR A 285 9.26 16.30 -22.26
C TYR A 285 10.66 15.85 -21.76
N THR A 286 10.86 15.79 -20.44
CA THR A 286 12.09 15.23 -19.85
C THR A 286 12.24 13.75 -20.23
N SER A 287 11.15 12.98 -20.21
CA SER A 287 11.13 11.59 -20.64
C SER A 287 11.52 11.44 -22.11
N TYR A 288 10.95 12.26 -22.99
CA TYR A 288 11.34 12.27 -24.40
C TYR A 288 12.81 12.60 -24.60
N LYS A 289 13.31 13.65 -23.97
CA LYS A 289 14.74 14.01 -24.04
C LYS A 289 15.65 12.90 -23.53
N ALA A 290 15.22 12.16 -22.51
CA ALA A 290 16.01 11.08 -21.94
C ALA A 290 16.19 9.91 -22.91
N ILE A 291 15.17 9.57 -23.72
CA ILE A 291 15.21 8.45 -24.65
C ILE A 291 15.46 8.84 -26.10
N LYS A 292 15.52 10.14 -26.44
CA LYS A 292 15.69 10.63 -27.82
C LYS A 292 16.90 9.97 -28.53
N ARG A 293 18.05 9.91 -27.88
CA ARG A 293 19.28 9.30 -28.45
C ARG A 293 19.17 7.79 -28.63
N HIS A 294 18.19 7.14 -28.01
CA HIS A 294 17.90 5.70 -28.14
C HIS A 294 16.85 5.42 -29.24
N GLY A 295 16.62 6.38 -30.13
CA GLY A 295 15.60 6.27 -31.17
C GLY A 295 14.18 6.54 -30.66
N GLY A 296 14.05 7.28 -29.56
CA GLY A 296 12.78 7.64 -28.96
C GLY A 296 11.89 8.48 -29.87
N LYS A 297 10.62 8.13 -29.97
CA LYS A 297 9.58 8.80 -30.76
C LYS A 297 8.34 9.08 -29.90
N TRP A 298 7.47 9.94 -30.38
CA TRP A 298 6.16 10.16 -29.83
C TRP A 298 5.17 9.18 -30.44
N VAL A 299 4.52 8.34 -29.62
CA VAL A 299 3.53 7.35 -30.06
C VAL A 299 2.27 7.50 -29.21
N ARG A 300 1.10 7.25 -29.76
CA ARG A 300 -0.14 7.28 -28.97
C ARG A 300 -0.07 6.23 -27.88
N ALA A 301 -0.51 6.56 -26.67
CA ALA A 301 -0.42 5.65 -25.53
C ALA A 301 -1.11 4.31 -25.80
N ARG A 302 -2.25 4.32 -26.49
CA ARG A 302 -2.98 3.09 -26.87
C ARG A 302 -2.23 2.15 -27.84
N ASP A 303 -1.22 2.67 -28.53
CA ASP A 303 -0.44 1.93 -29.54
C ASP A 303 0.88 1.37 -28.98
N VAL A 304 1.10 1.45 -27.65
CA VAL A 304 2.25 0.87 -26.98
C VAL A 304 1.90 -0.49 -26.37
N GLN A 305 2.84 -1.43 -26.37
CA GLN A 305 2.62 -2.79 -25.91
C GLN A 305 2.86 -2.98 -24.40
N ASN A 306 3.64 -2.11 -23.76
CA ASN A 306 3.74 -2.13 -22.32
C ASN A 306 2.58 -1.33 -21.69
N LEU A 307 2.12 -1.74 -20.51
CA LEU A 307 1.02 -1.10 -19.76
C LEU A 307 -0.30 -0.99 -20.56
N ILE A 308 -0.65 -2.04 -21.31
CA ILE A 308 -1.83 -2.07 -22.16
C ILE A 308 -3.09 -1.66 -21.38
N GLY A 309 -3.33 -2.25 -20.21
CA GLY A 309 -4.48 -1.93 -19.37
C GLY A 309 -4.57 -0.45 -18.95
N THR A 310 -3.43 0.24 -18.79
CA THR A 310 -3.38 1.67 -18.46
C THR A 310 -3.57 2.55 -19.70
N HIS A 311 -3.06 2.11 -20.84
CA HIS A 311 -2.91 2.94 -22.03
C HIS A 311 -4.04 2.79 -23.06
N MET A 312 -4.78 1.69 -23.09
CA MET A 312 -5.78 1.36 -24.13
C MET A 312 -6.81 2.46 -24.37
N SER A 313 -7.23 3.16 -23.34
CA SER A 313 -8.22 4.25 -23.44
C SER A 313 -7.62 5.63 -23.69
N ARG A 314 -6.26 5.74 -23.82
CA ARG A 314 -5.57 7.03 -23.87
C ARG A 314 -5.09 7.37 -25.27
N ASN A 315 -5.52 8.52 -25.79
CA ASN A 315 -5.10 9.04 -27.10
C ASN A 315 -3.85 9.93 -27.03
N ALA A 316 -3.43 10.35 -25.83
CA ALA A 316 -2.27 11.21 -25.64
C ALA A 316 -0.99 10.54 -26.15
N HIS A 317 -0.09 11.31 -26.73
CA HIS A 317 1.21 10.82 -27.17
C HIS A 317 2.18 10.75 -25.98
N ILE A 318 2.91 9.64 -25.88
CA ILE A 318 3.92 9.40 -24.85
C ILE A 318 5.28 9.08 -25.50
N PRO A 319 6.39 9.38 -24.80
CA PRO A 319 7.73 9.02 -25.27
C PRO A 319 7.90 7.51 -25.28
N THR A 320 8.36 6.97 -26.43
CA THR A 320 8.37 5.52 -26.72
C THR A 320 9.61 5.15 -27.48
N ILE A 321 10.19 3.97 -27.19
CA ILE A 321 11.25 3.34 -27.98
C ILE A 321 10.74 2.07 -28.64
N LYS A 322 11.39 1.62 -29.71
CA LYS A 322 11.19 0.26 -30.25
C LYS A 322 12.17 -0.72 -29.62
N TYR A 323 11.66 -1.87 -29.16
CA TYR A 323 12.46 -2.97 -28.64
C TYR A 323 11.81 -4.30 -29.08
N ASN A 324 12.57 -5.15 -29.76
CA ASN A 324 12.09 -6.45 -30.28
C ASN A 324 10.76 -6.34 -31.04
N GLY A 325 10.63 -5.36 -31.92
CA GLY A 325 9.40 -5.11 -32.69
C GLY A 325 8.28 -4.38 -31.93
N MET A 326 8.37 -4.26 -30.62
CA MET A 326 7.35 -3.65 -29.76
C MET A 326 7.64 -2.19 -29.44
N ASN A 327 6.57 -1.42 -29.23
CA ASN A 327 6.64 -0.04 -28.74
C ASN A 327 6.61 -0.03 -27.22
N ILE A 328 7.68 0.41 -26.58
CA ILE A 328 7.82 0.49 -25.12
C ILE A 328 7.75 1.95 -24.70
N GLY A 329 6.64 2.36 -24.09
CA GLY A 329 6.36 3.76 -23.72
C GLY A 329 6.67 4.06 -22.24
N ILE A 330 7.03 5.32 -21.99
CA ILE A 330 7.09 5.89 -20.63
C ILE A 330 5.72 6.54 -20.36
N THR A 331 5.01 6.01 -19.36
CA THR A 331 3.68 6.51 -18.97
C THR A 331 3.73 7.96 -18.46
N SER A 332 2.59 8.60 -18.36
CA SER A 332 2.49 10.00 -17.94
C SER A 332 1.71 10.17 -16.64
N ILE A 333 2.14 11.09 -15.78
CA ILE A 333 1.37 11.48 -14.60
C ILE A 333 0.06 12.21 -14.95
N GLU A 334 -0.12 12.67 -16.19
CA GLU A 334 -1.40 13.23 -16.67
C GLU A 334 -2.53 12.20 -16.70
N PHE A 335 -2.20 10.89 -16.66
CA PHE A 335 -3.16 9.80 -16.58
C PHE A 335 -3.74 9.60 -15.17
N ALA A 336 -3.57 10.60 -14.32
CA ALA A 336 -4.13 10.61 -12.98
C ALA A 336 -5.66 10.46 -13.00
N GLU A 337 -6.15 9.48 -12.24
CA GLU A 337 -7.59 9.23 -12.05
C GLU A 337 -7.92 9.35 -10.57
N TRP A 338 -8.94 10.14 -10.29
CA TRP A 338 -9.49 10.19 -8.95
C TRP A 338 -10.42 9.01 -8.69
N VAL A 339 -10.28 8.41 -7.54
CA VAL A 339 -11.14 7.34 -7.06
C VAL A 339 -11.67 7.74 -5.69
N ASN A 340 -12.99 7.83 -5.54
CA ASN A 340 -13.58 8.14 -4.24
C ASN A 340 -13.20 7.05 -3.21
N PRO A 341 -12.47 7.40 -2.15
CA PRO A 341 -12.08 6.42 -1.14
C PRO A 341 -13.31 5.90 -0.41
N VAL A 342 -13.35 4.61 -0.16
CA VAL A 342 -14.47 3.92 0.46
C VAL A 342 -14.19 3.70 1.95
N ASN A 343 -15.20 3.93 2.77
CA ASN A 343 -15.15 3.56 4.19
C ASN A 343 -14.94 2.07 4.35
N LYS A 344 -14.13 1.69 5.34
CA LYS A 344 -13.90 0.29 5.69
C LYS A 344 -15.19 -0.37 6.15
N ASN A 345 -15.61 -1.41 5.46
CA ASN A 345 -16.61 -2.31 5.98
C ASN A 345 -15.97 -3.20 7.06
N GLN A 346 -16.41 -3.08 8.29
CA GLN A 346 -15.80 -3.79 9.42
C GLN A 346 -15.96 -5.32 9.34
N LYS A 347 -16.94 -5.81 8.57
CA LYS A 347 -17.14 -7.24 8.30
C LYS A 347 -16.10 -7.82 7.32
N GLU A 348 -15.44 -6.99 6.50
CA GLU A 348 -14.34 -7.46 5.65
C GLU A 348 -13.14 -7.88 6.49
N THR A 349 -12.88 -9.17 6.56
CA THR A 349 -11.76 -9.77 7.28
C THR A 349 -11.24 -10.98 6.50
N PRO A 350 -9.93 -11.28 6.55
CA PRO A 350 -9.40 -12.49 5.92
C PRO A 350 -9.68 -13.76 6.73
N TYR A 351 -10.29 -13.64 7.89
CA TYR A 351 -10.47 -14.73 8.86
C TYR A 351 -11.84 -15.39 8.80
N THR A 352 -12.74 -14.91 7.94
CA THR A 352 -14.08 -15.49 7.72
C THR A 352 -14.39 -15.52 6.23
N ASP A 353 -15.14 -16.54 5.78
CA ASP A 353 -15.53 -16.69 4.37
C ASP A 353 -16.39 -15.50 3.91
N GLU A 354 -17.35 -15.07 4.73
CA GLU A 354 -18.17 -13.88 4.45
C GLU A 354 -17.32 -12.61 4.29
N GLY A 355 -16.29 -12.45 5.12
CA GLY A 355 -15.38 -11.31 5.04
C GLY A 355 -14.53 -11.32 3.78
N LEU A 356 -14.09 -12.50 3.35
CA LEU A 356 -13.39 -12.71 2.08
C LEU A 356 -14.29 -12.40 0.88
N GLU A 357 -15.52 -12.88 0.87
CA GLU A 357 -16.49 -12.60 -0.20
C GLU A 357 -16.78 -11.10 -0.35
N LEU A 358 -17.00 -10.40 0.77
CA LEU A 358 -17.21 -8.96 0.79
C LEU A 358 -16.00 -8.21 0.22
N TYR A 359 -14.79 -8.62 0.60
CA TYR A 359 -13.55 -8.06 0.07
C TYR A 359 -13.43 -8.25 -1.43
N TRP A 360 -13.65 -9.46 -1.95
CA TRP A 360 -13.59 -9.75 -3.38
C TRP A 360 -14.67 -9.03 -4.17
N LYS A 361 -15.90 -8.96 -3.64
CA LYS A 361 -16.97 -8.19 -4.25
C LYS A 361 -16.62 -6.71 -4.41
N ARG A 362 -15.93 -6.16 -3.41
CA ARG A 362 -15.42 -4.79 -3.45
C ARG A 362 -14.30 -4.63 -4.47
N GLN A 363 -13.33 -5.53 -4.50
CA GLN A 363 -12.20 -5.49 -5.44
C GLN A 363 -12.65 -5.60 -6.91
N LYS A 364 -13.65 -6.41 -7.20
CA LYS A 364 -14.22 -6.52 -8.56
C LYS A 364 -14.76 -5.19 -9.08
N ARG A 365 -15.24 -4.31 -8.20
CA ARG A 365 -15.77 -2.97 -8.58
C ARG A 365 -14.68 -1.91 -8.72
N LYS A 366 -13.48 -2.16 -8.24
CA LYS A 366 -12.36 -1.21 -8.25
C LYS A 366 -11.10 -1.97 -8.63
N LYS A 367 -10.82 -2.03 -9.94
CA LYS A 367 -9.51 -2.50 -10.40
C LYS A 367 -8.46 -1.52 -9.85
N PRO A 368 -7.44 -1.94 -9.08
CA PRO A 368 -6.27 -1.11 -8.86
C PRO A 368 -5.67 -0.76 -10.21
N MET A 369 -5.05 0.39 -10.35
CA MET A 369 -4.28 0.69 -11.56
C MET A 369 -3.21 -0.40 -11.74
N ASP A 370 -3.11 -0.89 -12.93
CA ASP A 370 -2.43 -2.11 -13.35
C ASP A 370 -1.17 -2.47 -12.58
N ARG A 371 -1.26 -3.59 -11.90
CA ARG A 371 -0.09 -4.39 -11.57
C ARG A 371 0.22 -5.26 -12.80
N LEU A 372 1.43 -5.72 -12.87
CA LEU A 372 1.96 -6.48 -13.97
C LEU A 372 1.14 -7.71 -14.39
N ASP A 373 0.53 -8.38 -13.43
CA ASP A 373 -0.32 -9.55 -13.60
C ASP A 373 -1.75 -9.21 -14.05
N GLU A 374 -2.12 -7.93 -14.11
CA GLU A 374 -3.42 -7.49 -14.63
C GLU A 374 -3.44 -7.38 -16.16
N VAL A 375 -2.28 -7.34 -16.76
CA VAL A 375 -2.14 -7.33 -18.23
C VAL A 375 -2.69 -8.62 -18.87
N ASN A 376 -2.69 -9.72 -18.14
CA ASN A 376 -3.20 -11.03 -18.59
C ASN A 376 -4.52 -11.44 -17.89
N THR A 377 -5.25 -10.54 -17.26
CA THR A 377 -6.53 -10.87 -16.67
C THR A 377 -7.66 -10.87 -17.69
N SER A 378 -7.74 -11.94 -18.46
CA SER A 378 -9.02 -12.40 -19.02
C SER A 378 -9.96 -12.79 -17.87
N ASP A 379 -11.27 -12.82 -18.12
CA ASP A 379 -12.29 -13.30 -17.15
C ASP A 379 -11.96 -14.71 -16.63
N HIS A 380 -11.25 -15.51 -17.43
CA HIS A 380 -10.76 -16.83 -17.08
C HIS A 380 -9.70 -16.80 -15.96
N ALA A 381 -8.72 -15.89 -16.01
CA ALA A 381 -7.73 -15.75 -14.94
C ALA A 381 -8.36 -15.30 -13.61
N MET A 382 -9.47 -14.58 -13.67
CA MET A 382 -10.21 -14.18 -12.47
C MET A 382 -11.02 -15.34 -11.86
N SER A 383 -11.56 -16.24 -12.67
CA SER A 383 -12.21 -17.46 -12.19
C SER A 383 -11.21 -18.43 -11.55
N LEU A 384 -10.00 -18.53 -12.11
CA LEU A 384 -8.90 -19.31 -11.56
C LEU A 384 -8.38 -18.76 -10.21
N ARG A 385 -8.42 -17.45 -9.97
CA ARG A 385 -8.06 -16.85 -8.67
C ARG A 385 -8.93 -17.36 -7.52
N MET A 386 -10.17 -17.71 -7.79
CA MET A 386 -11.12 -18.26 -6.83
C MET A 386 -11.14 -19.79 -6.84
N SER A 387 -10.33 -20.42 -7.69
CA SER A 387 -10.25 -21.86 -7.82
C SER A 387 -9.67 -22.51 -6.55
N LYS A 388 -10.25 -23.65 -6.17
CA LYS A 388 -9.67 -24.55 -5.17
C LYS A 388 -8.55 -25.43 -5.74
N HIS A 389 -8.14 -25.19 -6.98
CA HIS A 389 -7.06 -25.93 -7.63
C HIS A 389 -5.74 -25.76 -6.89
N LYS A 390 -5.03 -26.87 -6.63
CA LYS A 390 -3.80 -26.88 -5.84
C LYS A 390 -2.74 -25.89 -6.36
N LEU A 391 -2.50 -25.87 -7.67
CA LEU A 391 -1.43 -25.08 -8.30
C LEU A 391 -1.87 -23.63 -8.62
N TYR A 392 -3.11 -23.44 -9.07
CA TYR A 392 -3.59 -22.15 -9.58
C TYR A 392 -4.66 -21.55 -8.66
N ASN A 393 -4.37 -21.52 -7.36
CA ASN A 393 -5.24 -20.95 -6.34
C ASN A 393 -4.94 -19.46 -6.09
N PHE A 394 -5.64 -18.87 -5.15
CA PHE A 394 -5.47 -17.48 -4.74
C PHE A 394 -4.02 -17.10 -4.39
N GLU A 395 -3.30 -17.95 -3.66
CA GLU A 395 -1.92 -17.68 -3.24
C GLU A 395 -0.97 -17.60 -4.44
N TYR A 396 -1.15 -18.46 -5.44
CA TYR A 396 -0.40 -18.40 -6.69
C TYR A 396 -0.53 -17.02 -7.36
N PHE A 397 -1.77 -16.56 -7.55
CA PHE A 397 -2.02 -15.29 -8.23
C PHE A 397 -1.53 -14.08 -7.42
N MET A 398 -1.59 -14.14 -6.11
CA MET A 398 -1.05 -13.09 -5.24
C MET A 398 0.48 -13.02 -5.27
N ASN A 399 1.14 -14.16 -5.46
CA ASN A 399 2.60 -14.24 -5.44
C ASN A 399 3.26 -13.95 -6.79
N ARG A 400 2.53 -14.01 -7.91
CA ARG A 400 3.06 -13.74 -9.26
C ARG A 400 3.86 -12.43 -9.37
N PRO A 401 3.34 -11.26 -8.92
CA PRO A 401 4.08 -10.00 -9.00
C PRO A 401 5.38 -10.02 -8.19
N TYR A 402 5.37 -10.69 -7.04
CA TYR A 402 6.56 -10.79 -6.19
C TYR A 402 7.65 -11.64 -6.86
N VAL A 403 7.26 -12.73 -7.53
CA VAL A 403 8.18 -13.59 -8.30
C VAL A 403 8.81 -12.81 -9.42
N TYR A 404 8.01 -12.10 -10.22
CA TYR A 404 8.48 -11.29 -11.32
C TYR A 404 9.44 -10.17 -10.88
N ASN A 405 9.13 -9.48 -9.81
CA ASN A 405 9.99 -8.44 -9.24
C ASN A 405 11.29 -9.03 -8.66
N ARG A 406 11.23 -10.17 -7.96
CA ARG A 406 12.41 -10.89 -7.45
C ARG A 406 13.35 -11.28 -8.58
N ASP A 407 12.80 -11.75 -9.69
CA ASP A 407 13.55 -12.22 -10.84
C ASP A 407 14.03 -11.07 -11.75
N ARG A 408 13.76 -9.81 -11.33
CA ARG A 408 14.21 -8.57 -12.00
C ARG A 408 13.77 -8.52 -13.47
N PHE A 409 12.52 -8.92 -13.74
CA PHE A 409 11.94 -8.93 -15.09
C PHE A 409 12.68 -9.84 -16.08
N LYS A 410 13.40 -10.85 -15.61
CA LYS A 410 14.21 -11.76 -16.44
C LYS A 410 13.72 -13.18 -16.34
N CYS A 411 13.74 -13.87 -17.48
CA CYS A 411 13.50 -15.31 -17.55
C CYS A 411 14.61 -16.07 -16.81
N LYS A 412 14.23 -16.95 -15.88
CA LYS A 412 15.20 -17.78 -15.13
C LYS A 412 15.89 -18.84 -15.96
N ILE A 413 15.41 -19.10 -17.16
CA ILE A 413 15.98 -20.10 -18.08
C ILE A 413 17.02 -19.44 -18.98
N CYS A 414 16.62 -18.52 -19.85
CA CYS A 414 17.52 -17.90 -20.85
C CYS A 414 18.15 -16.58 -20.35
N GLY A 415 17.68 -16.00 -19.25
CA GLY A 415 18.17 -14.72 -18.74
C GLY A 415 17.66 -13.48 -19.49
N GLY A 416 16.88 -13.67 -20.55
CA GLY A 416 16.30 -12.59 -21.35
C GLY A 416 15.27 -11.77 -20.59
N LEU A 417 15.16 -10.48 -20.94
CA LEU A 417 14.15 -9.58 -20.40
C LEU A 417 12.75 -10.04 -20.81
N MET A 418 11.79 -9.92 -19.90
CA MET A 418 10.41 -10.30 -20.12
C MET A 418 9.49 -9.09 -19.94
N LEU A 419 8.60 -8.88 -20.90
CA LEU A 419 7.54 -7.90 -20.75
C LEU A 419 6.35 -8.49 -19.98
N PRO A 420 5.51 -7.66 -19.36
CA PRO A 420 4.39 -8.13 -18.53
C PRO A 420 3.47 -9.15 -19.18
N HIS A 421 3.22 -9.02 -20.48
CA HIS A 421 2.34 -9.90 -21.24
C HIS A 421 2.98 -11.24 -21.63
N GLU A 422 4.31 -11.36 -21.55
CA GLU A 422 5.07 -12.57 -21.89
C GLU A 422 5.34 -13.46 -20.67
N VAL A 423 4.97 -12.98 -19.48
CA VAL A 423 5.36 -13.64 -18.22
C VAL A 423 4.50 -14.84 -17.93
N ILE A 424 5.12 -16.00 -17.90
CA ILE A 424 4.57 -17.20 -17.29
C ILE A 424 5.28 -17.43 -15.95
N ILE A 425 4.50 -17.70 -14.91
CA ILE A 425 5.02 -18.10 -13.60
C ILE A 425 4.95 -19.62 -13.50
N HIS A 426 6.12 -20.25 -13.45
CA HIS A 426 6.28 -21.70 -13.44
C HIS A 426 6.54 -22.19 -12.01
N HIS A 427 5.92 -23.33 -11.64
CA HIS A 427 6.18 -24.02 -10.36
C HIS A 427 7.45 -24.87 -10.50
N VAL A 428 8.44 -24.61 -9.65
CA VAL A 428 9.72 -25.36 -9.65
C VAL A 428 9.50 -26.82 -9.27
N ASN A 429 8.67 -27.06 -8.26
CA ASN A 429 8.21 -28.40 -7.88
C ASN A 429 6.68 -28.34 -7.64
N PRO A 430 5.88 -28.85 -8.57
CA PRO A 430 4.42 -28.87 -8.46
C PRO A 430 3.87 -29.93 -7.49
N LYS A 431 4.71 -30.89 -7.08
CA LYS A 431 4.32 -32.01 -6.19
C LYS A 431 4.26 -31.61 -4.73
N LEU A 432 4.85 -30.45 -4.33
CA LEU A 432 4.83 -29.95 -2.96
C LEU A 432 3.42 -29.83 -2.39
N ASP A 433 3.32 -29.87 -1.06
CA ASP A 433 2.06 -29.64 -0.35
C ASP A 433 1.45 -28.27 -0.68
N ILE A 434 0.12 -28.15 -0.54
CA ILE A 434 -0.64 -26.94 -0.84
C ILE A 434 -0.14 -25.71 -0.06
N THR A 435 0.45 -25.92 1.11
CA THR A 435 1.00 -24.84 1.95
C THR A 435 2.34 -24.31 1.46
N LEU A 436 3.02 -25.05 0.57
CA LEU A 436 4.36 -24.75 0.06
C LEU A 436 4.40 -24.50 -1.44
N VAL A 437 3.51 -25.16 -2.21
CA VAL A 437 3.57 -25.18 -3.69
C VAL A 437 3.52 -23.79 -4.30
N ASN A 438 2.72 -22.88 -3.75
CA ASN A 438 2.52 -21.52 -4.25
C ASN A 438 3.38 -20.46 -3.59
N LYS A 439 4.31 -20.83 -2.71
CA LYS A 439 5.26 -19.88 -2.12
C LYS A 439 6.20 -19.28 -3.17
N VAL A 440 6.52 -18.01 -3.01
CA VAL A 440 7.41 -17.26 -3.92
C VAL A 440 8.72 -18.03 -4.21
N MET A 441 9.26 -18.76 -3.25
CA MET A 441 10.49 -19.55 -3.41
C MET A 441 10.34 -20.72 -4.39
N ASN A 442 9.14 -21.27 -4.55
CA ASN A 442 8.84 -22.36 -5.45
C ASN A 442 8.32 -21.91 -6.81
N LEU A 443 8.29 -20.62 -7.08
CA LEU A 443 7.80 -20.03 -8.33
C LEU A 443 8.94 -19.29 -9.03
N ILE A 444 8.98 -19.37 -10.36
CA ILE A 444 9.96 -18.64 -11.21
C ILE A 444 9.28 -18.01 -12.42
N THR A 445 9.87 -16.92 -12.92
CA THR A 445 9.45 -16.30 -14.19
C THR A 445 10.12 -16.95 -15.38
N VAL A 446 9.33 -17.30 -16.39
CA VAL A 446 9.81 -17.90 -17.63
C VAL A 446 9.05 -17.34 -18.84
N HIS A 447 9.71 -17.25 -20.01
CA HIS A 447 9.02 -17.02 -21.27
C HIS A 447 8.14 -18.23 -21.63
N GLU A 448 7.09 -18.03 -22.41
CA GLU A 448 6.24 -19.12 -22.88
C GLU A 448 7.05 -20.21 -23.62
N TYR A 449 7.97 -19.80 -24.49
CA TYR A 449 8.86 -20.71 -25.18
C TYR A 449 9.74 -21.51 -24.20
N CYS A 450 10.38 -20.85 -23.24
CA CYS A 450 11.19 -21.53 -22.23
C CYS A 450 10.34 -22.45 -21.32
N HIS A 451 9.10 -22.10 -21.05
CA HIS A 451 8.17 -22.94 -20.31
C HIS A 451 7.83 -24.23 -21.08
N LYS A 452 7.56 -24.12 -22.38
CA LYS A 452 7.34 -25.30 -23.26
C LYS A 452 8.55 -26.22 -23.22
N LEU A 453 9.76 -25.67 -23.36
CA LEU A 453 11.00 -26.48 -23.31
C LEU A 453 11.24 -27.18 -21.96
N ILE A 454 10.77 -26.66 -20.85
CA ILE A 454 10.85 -27.36 -19.56
C ILE A 454 9.94 -28.59 -19.54
N HIS A 455 8.77 -28.49 -20.17
CA HIS A 455 7.74 -29.54 -20.16
C HIS A 455 7.76 -30.48 -21.38
N SER A 456 8.67 -30.29 -22.33
CA SER A 456 8.84 -31.14 -23.50
C SER A 456 10.20 -31.81 -23.49
N ASP A 457 10.32 -32.90 -24.27
CA ASP A 457 11.60 -33.57 -24.52
C ASP A 457 12.32 -33.05 -25.77
N ASP A 458 11.93 -31.85 -26.23
CA ASP A 458 12.51 -31.24 -27.41
C ASP A 458 14.04 -31.09 -27.27
N ASP A 459 14.74 -31.19 -28.43
CA ASP A 459 16.17 -30.97 -28.49
C ASP A 459 16.54 -29.54 -28.12
N ILE A 460 17.46 -29.42 -27.19
CA ILE A 460 17.95 -28.14 -26.66
C ILE A 460 19.42 -27.87 -27.05
N THR A 461 20.02 -28.69 -27.89
CA THR A 461 21.47 -28.62 -28.27
C THR A 461 21.81 -27.30 -28.95
N THR A 462 20.88 -26.70 -29.67
CA THR A 462 21.05 -25.40 -30.36
C THR A 462 21.08 -24.19 -29.44
N LEU A 463 20.68 -24.36 -28.14
CA LEU A 463 20.64 -23.29 -27.17
C LEU A 463 22.01 -23.10 -26.50
N SER A 464 22.21 -21.92 -25.86
CA SER A 464 23.45 -21.69 -25.12
C SER A 464 23.64 -22.71 -24.00
N SER A 465 24.89 -23.10 -23.69
CA SER A 465 25.21 -24.07 -22.62
C SER A 465 24.59 -23.70 -21.26
N LYS A 466 24.48 -22.42 -20.97
CA LYS A 466 23.82 -21.91 -19.74
C LYS A 466 22.33 -22.21 -19.74
N THR A 467 21.66 -21.97 -20.85
CA THR A 467 20.21 -22.23 -21.02
C THR A 467 19.93 -23.72 -20.95
N GLN A 468 20.73 -24.56 -21.62
CA GLN A 468 20.63 -26.03 -21.58
C GLN A 468 20.72 -26.54 -20.12
N LYS A 469 21.73 -26.09 -19.36
CA LYS A 469 21.89 -26.45 -17.93
C LYS A 469 20.66 -26.07 -17.12
N SER A 470 20.10 -24.88 -17.38
CA SER A 470 18.91 -24.41 -16.66
C SER A 470 17.71 -25.29 -17.00
N ILE A 471 17.45 -25.61 -18.24
CA ILE A 471 16.33 -26.49 -18.68
C ILE A 471 16.45 -27.86 -18.01
N LYS A 472 17.62 -28.52 -18.13
CA LYS A 472 17.85 -29.82 -17.49
C LYS A 472 17.57 -29.81 -16.00
N LYS A 473 18.08 -28.82 -15.29
CA LYS A 473 17.84 -28.64 -13.86
C LYS A 473 16.36 -28.56 -13.49
N TYR A 474 15.52 -27.91 -14.29
CA TYR A 474 14.10 -27.76 -13.98
C TYR A 474 13.28 -28.97 -14.45
N ARG A 475 13.68 -29.69 -15.52
CA ARG A 475 13.13 -30.99 -15.89
C ARG A 475 13.32 -32.02 -14.77
N GLU A 476 14.53 -32.16 -14.24
CA GLU A 476 14.84 -33.05 -13.10
C GLU A 476 13.97 -32.73 -11.85
N LYS A 477 13.65 -31.48 -11.62
CA LYS A 477 12.79 -31.06 -10.48
C LYS A 477 11.29 -31.33 -10.71
N LEU A 478 10.86 -31.53 -11.92
CA LEU A 478 9.50 -31.95 -12.25
C LEU A 478 9.33 -33.46 -12.08
N GLU A 479 10.39 -34.25 -12.33
CA GLU A 479 10.41 -35.69 -12.19
C GLU A 479 10.48 -36.15 -10.75
N ASN A 480 11.26 -35.44 -9.92
CA ASN A 480 11.39 -35.68 -8.48
C ASN A 480 10.26 -34.98 -7.67
#